data_60b0882c4677790d142714cf74ea699a
#
_entry.id   60b0882c4677790d142714cf74ea699a
#
_cell.length_a   1.000
_cell.length_b   1.000
_cell.length_c   1.000
_cell.angle_alpha   90.00
_cell.angle_beta   90.00
_cell.angle_gamma   90.00
#
_symmetry.space_group_name_H-M   'P 1'
#
loop_
_entity.id
_entity.type
_entity.pdbx_description
1 polymer ?
#
loop_
_entity_poly.entity_id
_entity_poly.type
_entity_poly.pdbx_seq_one_letter_code
_entity_poly.pdbx_strand_id
1 'polypeptide(L)'
;MLSFLSRCRRPVRLSLHTAAGFFISLWMAGSLSLGQAQAVAVTPPDRPLPLEVSTAAIASPPNNDIVRDPALFLPQAPRRGSRLVLRLAERRLYGYRGDREIVAYDVAIGRDEWETPTGAFTVFQQQQHPAWEHPFTGEVVPPGPDNPLGARWIGFWTDGTNAIGFHGTPDEHLIGEAVSHGCVRMRNADVIELYDLIALGTAVVVLP
;
A
#
# COMPACT_ATOMS: atom_id res chain seq x y z
N MET A 1 14.55 -5.12 5.85
CA MET A 1 13.31 -4.38 5.50
C MET A 1 12.66 -5.14 4.37
N LEU A 2 11.67 -5.98 4.68
CA LEU A 2 10.91 -6.74 3.69
C LEU A 2 9.85 -5.80 3.11
N SER A 3 9.99 -5.48 1.82
CA SER A 3 9.02 -4.71 1.05
C SER A 3 7.82 -5.63 0.78
N PHE A 4 6.73 -5.46 1.53
CA PHE A 4 5.48 -6.15 1.25
C PHE A 4 4.80 -5.46 0.06
N LEU A 5 4.88 -6.08 -1.10
CA LEU A 5 4.17 -5.67 -2.31
C LEU A 5 2.73 -6.22 -2.22
N SER A 6 1.75 -5.34 -2.29
CA SER A 6 0.32 -5.72 -2.22
C SER A 6 -0.12 -6.35 -3.54
N ARG A 7 -0.46 -7.63 -3.51
CA ARG A 7 -1.04 -8.37 -4.65
C ARG A 7 -2.55 -8.53 -4.46
N CYS A 8 -3.35 -8.04 -5.39
CA CYS A 8 -4.78 -8.33 -5.46
C CYS A 8 -5.01 -9.59 -6.30
N ARG A 9 -5.38 -10.71 -5.70
CA ARG A 9 -5.68 -11.98 -6.41
C ARG A 9 -6.90 -12.71 -5.83
N ARG A 10 -7.45 -13.62 -6.66
CA ARG A 10 -8.60 -14.48 -6.46
C ARG A 10 -8.42 -15.56 -5.39
N PRO A 11 -9.49 -16.00 -4.71
CA PRO A 11 -9.56 -17.35 -4.17
C PRO A 11 -9.71 -18.34 -5.33
N VAL A 12 -8.77 -19.31 -5.45
CA VAL A 12 -8.76 -20.35 -6.48
C VAL A 12 -9.84 -21.37 -6.14
N ARG A 13 -10.90 -21.46 -6.98
CA ARG A 13 -11.70 -22.69 -7.08
C ARG A 13 -10.94 -23.64 -7.99
N LEU A 14 -10.49 -24.75 -7.42
CA LEU A 14 -9.89 -25.87 -8.15
C LEU A 14 -10.96 -26.51 -9.03
N SER A 15 -10.89 -26.29 -10.33
CA SER A 15 -11.62 -27.09 -11.31
C SER A 15 -10.61 -27.99 -12.03
N LEU A 16 -10.66 -29.29 -11.74
CA LEU A 16 -9.90 -30.28 -12.48
C LEU A 16 -10.46 -30.39 -13.91
N HIS A 17 -9.66 -30.01 -14.90
CA HIS A 17 -9.83 -30.51 -16.27
C HIS A 17 -8.49 -31.01 -16.75
N THR A 18 -8.45 -32.33 -16.88
CA THR A 18 -7.43 -33.13 -17.61
C THR A 18 -7.48 -32.80 -19.09
N ALA A 19 -6.39 -32.41 -19.70
CA ALA A 19 -6.12 -32.66 -21.11
C ALA A 19 -4.62 -32.74 -21.37
N ALA A 20 -4.20 -33.90 -21.82
CA ALA A 20 -2.84 -34.20 -22.27
C ALA A 20 -2.58 -33.53 -23.63
N GLY A 21 -1.38 -33.05 -23.84
CA GLY A 21 -0.92 -32.56 -25.13
C GLY A 21 0.59 -32.40 -25.16
N PHE A 22 1.27 -33.38 -25.71
CA PHE A 22 2.69 -33.41 -26.09
C PHE A 22 3.01 -32.27 -27.05
N PHE A 23 4.12 -31.57 -26.86
CA PHE A 23 4.98 -31.11 -27.95
C PHE A 23 6.45 -30.94 -27.49
N ILE A 24 7.32 -31.54 -28.31
CA ILE A 24 8.77 -31.65 -28.25
C ILE A 24 9.42 -30.50 -29.04
N SER A 25 10.64 -30.16 -28.67
CA SER A 25 11.70 -29.49 -29.46
C SER A 25 11.76 -27.98 -29.36
N LEU A 26 12.91 -27.31 -29.20
CA LEU A 26 14.18 -27.43 -29.88
C LEU A 26 15.24 -26.59 -29.13
N TRP A 27 16.40 -27.15 -28.87
CA TRP A 27 17.59 -26.47 -28.37
C TRP A 27 18.18 -25.56 -29.45
N MET A 28 18.47 -24.31 -29.11
CA MET A 28 19.43 -23.47 -29.80
C MET A 28 20.42 -22.89 -28.79
N ALA A 29 21.67 -23.33 -28.91
CA ALA A 29 22.80 -22.80 -28.17
C ALA A 29 23.18 -21.44 -28.75
N GLY A 30 23.04 -20.36 -27.95
CA GLY A 30 23.60 -19.05 -28.24
C GLY A 30 24.76 -18.75 -27.32
N SER A 31 25.96 -18.63 -27.90
CA SER A 31 27.21 -18.33 -27.20
C SER A 31 27.15 -16.90 -26.61
N LEU A 32 27.28 -16.79 -25.28
CA LEU A 32 27.44 -15.51 -24.59
C LEU A 32 28.93 -15.13 -24.58
N SER A 33 29.28 -14.05 -25.25
CA SER A 33 30.54 -13.34 -25.18
C SER A 33 30.65 -12.62 -23.85
N LEU A 34 31.61 -12.98 -23.00
CA LEU A 34 31.99 -12.26 -21.79
C LEU A 34 32.72 -10.96 -22.16
N GLY A 35 32.02 -9.84 -22.06
CA GLY A 35 32.61 -8.51 -22.04
C GLY A 35 33.29 -8.26 -20.68
N GLN A 36 34.62 -8.11 -20.69
CA GLN A 36 35.40 -7.72 -19.51
C GLN A 36 35.09 -6.26 -19.15
N ALA A 37 34.56 -6.04 -17.96
CA ALA A 37 34.45 -4.72 -17.37
C ALA A 37 35.82 -4.30 -16.82
N GLN A 38 36.39 -3.23 -17.38
CA GLN A 38 37.61 -2.59 -16.85
C GLN A 38 37.23 -1.74 -15.63
N ALA A 39 37.81 -2.06 -14.50
CA ALA A 39 37.71 -1.25 -13.30
C ALA A 39 38.54 0.04 -13.46
N VAL A 40 37.89 1.19 -13.42
CA VAL A 40 38.54 2.50 -13.33
C VAL A 40 38.92 2.73 -11.87
N ALA A 41 40.21 2.76 -11.59
CA ALA A 41 40.75 3.09 -10.27
C ALA A 41 40.57 4.59 -10.03
N VAL A 42 39.71 4.96 -9.04
CA VAL A 42 39.58 6.31 -8.53
C VAL A 42 40.61 6.51 -7.43
N THR A 43 41.62 7.33 -7.68
CA THR A 43 42.64 7.75 -6.70
C THR A 43 41.99 8.78 -5.75
N PRO A 44 42.10 8.63 -4.42
CA PRO A 44 41.62 9.65 -3.50
C PRO A 44 42.54 10.87 -3.50
N PRO A 45 42.05 12.11 -3.36
CA PRO A 45 42.85 13.29 -3.24
C PRO A 45 43.54 13.35 -1.88
N ASP A 46 44.85 13.40 -1.91
CA ASP A 46 45.74 13.53 -0.77
C ASP A 46 45.94 15.02 -0.46
N ARG A 47 45.06 15.59 0.42
CA ARG A 47 45.38 16.83 1.11
C ARG A 47 44.41 17.07 2.28
N PRO A 48 44.88 17.07 3.55
CA PRO A 48 44.10 17.57 4.67
C PRO A 48 44.06 19.08 4.63
N LEU A 49 42.85 19.65 4.62
CA LEU A 49 42.63 21.07 4.81
C LEU A 49 42.85 21.46 6.30
N PRO A 50 43.48 22.57 6.63
CA PRO A 50 43.62 23.00 8.01
C PRO A 50 42.27 23.44 8.58
N LEU A 51 41.90 22.83 9.74
CA LEU A 51 40.78 23.26 10.56
C LEU A 51 41.13 24.58 11.26
N GLU A 52 40.68 25.67 10.69
CA GLU A 52 40.60 26.92 11.47
C GLU A 52 39.43 26.84 12.44
N VAL A 53 39.73 26.62 13.72
CA VAL A 53 38.76 26.70 14.80
C VAL A 53 38.54 28.20 15.11
N SER A 54 37.54 28.78 14.47
CA SER A 54 37.05 30.09 14.83
C SER A 54 36.28 30.01 16.15
N THR A 55 36.84 30.50 17.22
CA THR A 55 36.19 30.66 18.52
C THR A 55 35.24 31.87 18.45
N ALA A 56 34.12 31.69 17.72
CA ALA A 56 33.00 32.64 17.83
C ALA A 56 32.13 32.21 19.03
N ALA A 57 31.88 33.18 19.90
CA ALA A 57 31.14 33.04 21.14
C ALA A 57 29.81 32.30 20.90
N ILE A 58 29.64 31.18 21.61
CA ILE A 58 28.41 30.41 21.64
C ILE A 58 27.36 31.25 22.38
N ALA A 59 26.55 31.97 21.61
CA ALA A 59 25.30 32.51 22.14
C ALA A 59 24.42 31.28 22.49
N SER A 60 23.98 31.21 23.74
CA SER A 60 23.08 30.20 24.22
C SER A 60 21.85 30.14 23.30
N PRO A 61 21.45 28.95 22.79
CA PRO A 61 20.24 28.84 21.97
C PRO A 61 19.04 29.26 22.82
N PRO A 62 18.02 29.91 22.21
CA PRO A 62 16.78 30.19 22.90
C PRO A 62 16.21 28.87 23.41
N ASN A 63 15.73 28.89 24.66
CA ASN A 63 15.13 27.77 25.37
C ASN A 63 13.97 27.19 24.55
N ASN A 64 14.25 26.26 23.65
CA ASN A 64 13.25 25.49 22.97
C ASN A 64 12.90 24.31 23.86
N ASP A 65 12.17 24.58 24.93
CA ASP A 65 11.36 23.60 25.64
C ASP A 65 10.16 23.18 24.77
N ILE A 66 10.44 22.75 23.53
CA ILE A 66 9.58 21.81 22.86
C ILE A 66 9.83 20.52 23.63
N VAL A 67 9.06 20.33 24.70
CA VAL A 67 8.89 19.02 25.32
C VAL A 67 8.62 18.07 24.17
N ARG A 68 9.62 17.27 23.82
CA ARG A 68 9.45 16.16 22.90
C ARG A 68 8.56 15.18 23.63
N ASP A 69 7.25 15.38 23.50
CA ASP A 69 6.25 14.44 24.00
C ASP A 69 6.55 13.08 23.33
N PRO A 70 7.06 12.09 24.09
CA PRO A 70 7.32 10.78 23.53
C PRO A 70 6.05 10.13 22.92
N ALA A 71 4.87 10.62 23.31
CA ALA A 71 3.58 10.17 22.75
C ALA A 71 3.42 10.53 21.28
N LEU A 72 4.17 11.52 20.73
CA LEU A 72 4.16 11.86 19.32
C LEU A 72 4.86 10.82 18.45
N PHE A 73 5.69 9.94 19.02
CA PHE A 73 6.42 8.89 18.31
C PHE A 73 5.85 7.49 18.54
N LEU A 74 4.86 7.34 19.41
CA LEU A 74 4.15 6.07 19.53
C LEU A 74 3.18 5.93 18.35
N PRO A 75 3.09 4.72 17.72
CA PRO A 75 2.00 4.43 16.80
C PRO A 75 0.70 4.81 17.51
N GLN A 76 -0.06 5.73 16.93
CA GLN A 76 -1.31 6.16 17.57
C GLN A 76 -2.18 4.90 17.72
N ALA A 77 -2.41 4.48 18.96
CA ALA A 77 -3.35 3.42 19.24
C ALA A 77 -4.68 3.76 18.56
N PRO A 78 -5.38 2.77 17.95
CA PRO A 78 -6.65 3.03 17.28
C PRO A 78 -7.52 3.85 18.24
N ARG A 79 -8.02 4.99 17.76
CA ARG A 79 -8.85 5.87 18.59
C ARG A 79 -9.99 5.01 19.10
N ARG A 80 -10.04 4.76 20.42
CA ARG A 80 -10.94 3.80 21.05
C ARG A 80 -12.35 3.93 20.47
N GLY A 81 -12.90 2.81 19.99
CA GLY A 81 -14.24 2.75 19.42
C GLY A 81 -14.37 3.16 17.95
N SER A 82 -13.29 3.33 17.19
CA SER A 82 -13.40 3.53 15.75
C SER A 82 -13.67 2.20 15.03
N ARG A 83 -14.62 2.20 14.08
CA ARG A 83 -14.91 1.08 13.19
C ARG A 83 -15.26 1.58 11.80
N LEU A 84 -15.02 0.76 10.80
CA LEU A 84 -15.44 0.96 9.42
C LEU A 84 -16.55 -0.02 9.08
N VAL A 85 -17.55 0.43 8.33
CA VAL A 85 -18.64 -0.40 7.80
C VAL A 85 -18.72 -0.15 6.31
N LEU A 86 -18.37 -1.16 5.51
CA LEU A 86 -18.53 -1.14 4.06
C LEU A 86 -19.85 -1.83 3.72
N ARG A 87 -20.76 -1.14 3.02
CA ARG A 87 -22.01 -1.69 2.50
C ARG A 87 -21.90 -1.84 0.99
N LEU A 88 -21.79 -3.08 0.53
CA LEU A 88 -21.53 -3.38 -0.88
C LEU A 88 -22.70 -2.97 -1.77
N ALA A 89 -23.94 -3.23 -1.33
CA ALA A 89 -25.14 -2.83 -2.07
C ALA A 89 -25.24 -1.31 -2.28
N GLU A 90 -24.77 -0.53 -1.31
CA GLU A 90 -24.77 0.94 -1.36
C GLU A 90 -23.50 1.48 -2.05
N ARG A 91 -22.45 0.66 -2.22
CA ARG A 91 -21.11 1.07 -2.66
C ARG A 91 -20.58 2.24 -1.84
N ARG A 92 -20.76 2.14 -0.51
CA ARG A 92 -20.38 3.18 0.43
C ARG A 92 -19.65 2.62 1.64
N LEU A 93 -18.64 3.36 2.06
CA LEU A 93 -17.86 3.12 3.27
C LEU A 93 -18.23 4.16 4.32
N TYR A 94 -18.58 3.69 5.51
CA TYR A 94 -18.94 4.51 6.65
C TYR A 94 -17.87 4.37 7.75
N GLY A 95 -17.44 5.48 8.31
CA GLY A 95 -16.57 5.51 9.48
C GLY A 95 -17.33 5.95 10.73
N TYR A 96 -17.15 5.20 11.82
CA TYR A 96 -17.82 5.46 13.10
C TYR A 96 -16.81 5.69 14.21
N ARG A 97 -17.20 6.53 15.18
CA ARG A 97 -16.54 6.63 16.49
C ARG A 97 -17.59 6.36 17.57
N GLY A 98 -17.47 5.19 18.22
CA GLY A 98 -18.59 4.64 18.99
C GLY A 98 -19.77 4.37 18.06
N ASP A 99 -20.95 4.91 18.42
CA ASP A 99 -22.16 4.77 17.59
C ASP A 99 -22.40 5.95 16.65
N ARG A 100 -21.55 6.96 16.70
CA ARG A 100 -21.67 8.15 15.86
C ARG A 100 -20.94 7.93 14.54
N GLU A 101 -21.65 8.09 13.42
CA GLU A 101 -21.05 8.24 12.10
C GLU A 101 -20.28 9.56 12.03
N ILE A 102 -19.04 9.50 11.54
CA ILE A 102 -18.14 10.66 11.42
C ILE A 102 -17.78 10.99 9.99
N VAL A 103 -17.76 9.98 9.10
CA VAL A 103 -17.47 10.12 7.67
C VAL A 103 -18.24 9.08 6.86
N ALA A 104 -18.50 9.40 5.60
CA ALA A 104 -19.04 8.47 4.62
C ALA A 104 -18.43 8.78 3.24
N TYR A 105 -18.01 7.73 2.53
CA TYR A 105 -17.36 7.84 1.22
C TYR A 105 -18.03 6.93 0.20
N ASP A 106 -18.22 7.41 -1.02
CA ASP A 106 -18.57 6.56 -2.15
C ASP A 106 -17.32 5.78 -2.59
N VAL A 107 -17.48 4.50 -2.93
CA VAL A 107 -16.38 3.62 -3.26
C VAL A 107 -16.69 2.76 -4.48
N ALA A 108 -15.66 2.30 -5.19
CA ALA A 108 -15.81 1.21 -6.15
C ALA A 108 -15.40 -0.12 -5.49
N ILE A 109 -16.16 -1.17 -5.78
CA ILE A 109 -16.02 -2.49 -5.16
C ILE A 109 -15.66 -3.56 -6.18
N GLY A 110 -15.45 -4.80 -5.70
CA GLY A 110 -15.25 -5.97 -6.54
C GLY A 110 -16.45 -6.21 -7.46
N ARG A 111 -16.14 -6.55 -8.73
CA ARG A 111 -17.13 -6.99 -9.71
C ARG A 111 -17.51 -8.45 -9.48
N ASP A 112 -18.53 -8.94 -10.20
CA ASP A 112 -18.91 -10.34 -10.24
C ASP A 112 -17.68 -11.23 -10.54
N GLU A 113 -17.62 -12.40 -9.88
CA GLU A 113 -16.48 -13.33 -9.85
C GLU A 113 -15.22 -12.84 -9.11
N TRP A 114 -15.20 -11.57 -8.65
CA TRP A 114 -14.11 -10.94 -7.91
C TRP A 114 -14.66 -10.11 -6.74
N GLU A 115 -15.63 -10.67 -6.05
CA GLU A 115 -16.36 -9.96 -5.00
C GLU A 115 -15.43 -9.52 -3.86
N THR A 116 -15.71 -8.37 -3.30
CA THR A 116 -15.11 -7.97 -2.04
C THR A 116 -15.63 -8.89 -0.93
N PRO A 117 -14.76 -9.53 -0.13
CA PRO A 117 -15.19 -10.51 0.89
C PRO A 117 -16.04 -9.83 1.96
N THR A 118 -17.18 -10.45 2.30
CA THR A 118 -18.04 -10.04 3.40
C THR A 118 -17.58 -10.64 4.73
N GLY A 119 -17.83 -9.95 5.85
CA GLY A 119 -17.48 -10.42 7.18
C GLY A 119 -16.89 -9.33 8.07
N ALA A 120 -16.25 -9.77 9.15
CA ALA A 120 -15.58 -8.90 10.11
C ALA A 120 -14.06 -9.09 10.01
N PHE A 121 -13.36 -8.00 9.85
CA PHE A 121 -11.92 -7.93 9.62
C PHE A 121 -11.30 -6.85 10.51
N THR A 122 -9.98 -6.71 10.43
CA THR A 122 -9.24 -5.62 11.07
C THR A 122 -8.20 -5.05 10.11
N VAL A 123 -7.94 -3.76 10.20
CA VAL A 123 -6.83 -3.13 9.48
C VAL A 123 -5.52 -3.71 9.98
N PHE A 124 -4.78 -4.41 9.12
CA PHE A 124 -3.50 -5.02 9.45
C PHE A 124 -2.30 -4.31 8.80
N GLN A 125 -2.57 -3.47 7.79
CA GLN A 125 -1.52 -2.76 7.07
C GLN A 125 -1.98 -1.36 6.67
N GLN A 126 -1.07 -0.38 6.78
CA GLN A 126 -1.25 0.97 6.28
C GLN A 126 0.03 1.41 5.58
N GLN A 127 -0.08 1.99 4.38
CA GLN A 127 1.06 2.45 3.60
C GLN A 127 0.76 3.77 2.89
N GLN A 128 1.67 4.72 3.02
CA GLN A 128 1.68 5.96 2.24
C GLN A 128 2.50 5.73 0.97
N HIS A 129 2.01 6.28 -0.15
CA HIS A 129 2.66 6.17 -1.45
C HIS A 129 3.09 4.73 -1.77
N PRO A 130 2.12 3.78 -1.85
CA PRO A 130 2.44 2.38 -2.09
C PRO A 130 3.03 2.18 -3.49
N ALA A 131 3.94 1.22 -3.63
CA ALA A 131 4.22 0.64 -4.93
C ALA A 131 3.18 -0.47 -5.21
N TRP A 132 2.79 -0.63 -6.46
CA TRP A 132 1.88 -1.68 -6.89
C TRP A 132 2.60 -2.74 -7.71
N GLU A 133 2.37 -4.01 -7.41
CA GLU A 133 2.85 -5.13 -8.22
C GLU A 133 1.68 -5.74 -8.98
N HIS A 134 1.83 -5.84 -10.30
CA HIS A 134 0.83 -6.45 -11.16
C HIS A 134 0.69 -7.94 -10.83
N PRO A 135 -0.53 -8.44 -10.48
CA PRO A 135 -0.71 -9.78 -9.91
C PRO A 135 -0.38 -10.93 -10.85
N PHE A 136 -0.33 -10.70 -12.16
CA PHE A 136 -0.08 -11.73 -13.16
C PHE A 136 1.31 -11.64 -13.80
N THR A 137 1.82 -10.42 -14.00
CA THR A 137 3.11 -10.20 -14.68
C THR A 137 4.27 -10.00 -13.71
N GLY A 138 3.99 -9.58 -12.46
CA GLY A 138 5.00 -9.20 -11.48
C GLY A 138 5.63 -7.84 -11.76
N GLU A 139 5.14 -7.09 -12.76
CA GLU A 139 5.59 -5.73 -13.02
C GLU A 139 5.29 -4.83 -11.83
N VAL A 140 6.29 -4.03 -11.45
CA VAL A 140 6.17 -3.09 -10.32
C VAL A 140 5.99 -1.67 -10.85
N VAL A 141 4.85 -1.05 -10.49
CA VAL A 141 4.59 0.36 -10.73
C VAL A 141 4.98 1.15 -9.49
N PRO A 142 5.95 2.07 -9.58
CA PRO A 142 6.37 2.89 -8.45
C PRO A 142 5.27 3.83 -7.97
N PRO A 143 5.40 4.43 -6.76
CA PRO A 143 4.51 5.51 -6.33
C PRO A 143 4.45 6.65 -7.35
N GLY A 144 3.25 7.14 -7.64
CA GLY A 144 3.06 8.21 -8.61
C GLY A 144 1.60 8.39 -9.02
N PRO A 145 1.32 9.37 -9.90
CA PRO A 145 -0.05 9.67 -10.34
C PRO A 145 -0.70 8.51 -11.10
N ASP A 146 0.09 7.69 -11.80
CA ASP A 146 -0.39 6.56 -12.60
C ASP A 146 -0.43 5.25 -11.82
N ASN A 147 -0.07 5.26 -10.51
CA ASN A 147 -0.09 4.05 -9.70
C ASN A 147 -1.54 3.63 -9.41
N PRO A 148 -1.94 2.38 -9.75
CA PRO A 148 -3.32 1.89 -9.54
C PRO A 148 -3.81 1.94 -8.09
N LEU A 149 -2.90 1.93 -7.09
CA LEU A 149 -3.26 2.04 -5.67
C LEU A 149 -3.39 3.49 -5.19
N GLY A 150 -3.06 4.46 -6.03
CA GLY A 150 -3.15 5.88 -5.68
C GLY A 150 -2.27 6.28 -4.50
N ALA A 151 -2.78 7.21 -3.68
CA ALA A 151 -1.99 7.87 -2.64
C ALA A 151 -1.77 7.04 -1.37
N ARG A 152 -2.68 6.09 -1.05
CA ARG A 152 -2.69 5.31 0.20
C ARG A 152 -3.16 3.89 -0.05
N TRP A 153 -2.68 2.97 0.80
CA TRP A 153 -3.15 1.60 0.94
C TRP A 153 -3.49 1.29 2.39
N ILE A 154 -4.63 0.63 2.62
CA ILE A 154 -5.15 0.22 3.92
C ILE A 154 -5.64 -1.22 3.81
N GLY A 155 -4.81 -2.20 4.13
CA GLY A 155 -5.14 -3.63 4.03
C GLY A 155 -6.00 -4.12 5.19
N PHE A 156 -7.09 -4.85 4.89
CA PHE A 156 -7.97 -5.42 5.92
C PHE A 156 -8.24 -6.92 5.78
N TRP A 157 -7.97 -7.52 4.62
CA TRP A 157 -8.13 -8.96 4.39
C TRP A 157 -6.91 -9.55 3.69
N THR A 158 -6.53 -10.78 4.05
CA THR A 158 -5.46 -11.53 3.38
C THR A 158 -5.67 -13.03 3.53
N ASP A 159 -5.24 -13.78 2.51
CA ASP A 159 -5.12 -15.25 2.54
C ASP A 159 -3.65 -15.71 2.75
N GLY A 160 -2.75 -14.77 3.06
CA GLY A 160 -1.32 -15.02 3.21
C GLY A 160 -0.51 -14.78 1.92
N THR A 161 -1.14 -14.80 0.76
CA THR A 161 -0.53 -14.53 -0.55
C THR A 161 -1.10 -13.25 -1.17
N ASN A 162 -2.40 -13.08 -1.04
CA ASN A 162 -3.15 -11.95 -1.59
C ASN A 162 -3.65 -11.06 -0.47
N ALA A 163 -3.88 -9.79 -0.77
CA ALA A 163 -4.48 -8.85 0.17
C ALA A 163 -5.58 -8.04 -0.51
N ILE A 164 -6.60 -7.70 0.27
CA ILE A 164 -7.67 -6.77 -0.10
C ILE A 164 -7.65 -5.62 0.88
N GLY A 165 -7.83 -4.41 0.37
CA GLY A 165 -7.78 -3.18 1.15
C GLY A 165 -8.53 -2.04 0.49
N PHE A 166 -8.62 -0.93 1.22
CA PHE A 166 -9.02 0.37 0.69
C PHE A 166 -7.79 1.05 0.08
N HIS A 167 -7.94 1.66 -1.08
CA HIS A 167 -6.85 2.36 -1.73
C HIS A 167 -7.35 3.49 -2.64
N GLY A 168 -6.49 4.44 -2.97
CA GLY A 168 -6.77 5.46 -3.95
C GLY A 168 -6.83 4.91 -5.38
N THR A 169 -7.13 5.77 -6.34
CA THR A 169 -7.13 5.40 -7.75
C THR A 169 -6.87 6.63 -8.63
N PRO A 170 -6.16 6.49 -9.76
CA PRO A 170 -6.17 7.52 -10.80
C PRO A 170 -7.52 7.61 -11.54
N ASP A 171 -8.30 6.51 -11.55
CA ASP A 171 -9.57 6.39 -12.26
C ASP A 171 -10.77 6.76 -11.37
N GLU A 172 -10.77 7.99 -10.84
CA GLU A 172 -11.82 8.44 -9.89
C GLU A 172 -13.23 8.47 -10.49
N HIS A 173 -13.35 8.46 -11.82
CA HIS A 173 -14.64 8.40 -12.52
C HIS A 173 -15.36 7.04 -12.35
N LEU A 174 -14.64 6.01 -11.91
CA LEU A 174 -15.20 4.67 -11.63
C LEU A 174 -15.72 4.52 -10.19
N ILE A 175 -15.59 5.54 -9.34
CA ILE A 175 -16.14 5.49 -7.98
C ILE A 175 -17.68 5.38 -8.06
N GLY A 176 -18.23 4.45 -7.27
CA GLY A 176 -19.64 4.07 -7.34
C GLY A 176 -19.90 2.81 -8.20
N GLU A 177 -18.89 2.24 -8.84
CA GLU A 177 -19.04 1.09 -9.72
C GLU A 177 -18.51 -0.23 -9.10
N ALA A 178 -18.95 -1.37 -9.64
CA ALA A 178 -18.43 -2.70 -9.33
C ALA A 178 -17.45 -3.14 -10.42
N VAL A 179 -16.17 -2.75 -10.30
CA VAL A 179 -15.19 -2.89 -11.39
C VAL A 179 -13.83 -3.46 -10.94
N SER A 180 -13.60 -3.59 -9.63
CA SER A 180 -12.30 -4.03 -9.11
C SER A 180 -12.16 -5.55 -9.10
N HIS A 181 -10.98 -6.04 -8.70
CA HIS A 181 -10.70 -7.44 -8.43
C HIS A 181 -10.77 -7.77 -6.92
N GLY A 182 -11.73 -7.17 -6.22
CA GLY A 182 -12.00 -7.37 -4.80
C GLY A 182 -11.55 -6.21 -3.89
N CYS A 183 -10.54 -5.44 -4.28
CA CYS A 183 -10.13 -4.25 -3.54
C CYS A 183 -11.18 -3.13 -3.62
N VAL A 184 -11.18 -2.23 -2.64
CA VAL A 184 -12.11 -1.12 -2.53
C VAL A 184 -11.41 0.16 -2.96
N ARG A 185 -11.83 0.73 -4.11
CA ARG A 185 -11.25 1.98 -4.64
C ARG A 185 -11.94 3.18 -4.03
N MET A 186 -11.17 4.18 -3.67
CA MET A 186 -11.62 5.46 -3.14
C MET A 186 -11.00 6.60 -3.96
N ARG A 187 -11.63 7.78 -3.92
CA ARG A 187 -10.94 8.98 -4.39
C ARG A 187 -9.66 9.19 -3.58
N ASN A 188 -8.62 9.74 -4.19
CA ASN A 188 -7.35 9.95 -3.48
C ASN A 188 -7.50 10.87 -2.25
N ALA A 189 -8.33 11.90 -2.34
CA ALA A 189 -8.63 12.78 -1.20
C ALA A 189 -9.29 12.01 -0.05
N ASP A 190 -10.27 11.15 -0.36
CA ASP A 190 -11.03 10.38 0.62
C ASP A 190 -10.16 9.34 1.34
N VAL A 191 -9.30 8.61 0.61
CA VAL A 191 -8.42 7.61 1.23
C VAL A 191 -7.32 8.25 2.08
N ILE A 192 -6.87 9.46 1.75
CA ILE A 192 -5.94 10.22 2.57
C ILE A 192 -6.60 10.59 3.90
N GLU A 193 -7.83 11.14 3.86
CA GLU A 193 -8.60 11.46 5.06
C GLU A 193 -8.87 10.20 5.91
N LEU A 194 -9.32 9.12 5.28
CA LEU A 194 -9.55 7.84 5.97
C LEU A 194 -8.27 7.33 6.65
N TYR A 195 -7.14 7.40 5.96
CA TYR A 195 -5.85 6.94 6.48
C TYR A 195 -5.46 7.66 7.78
N ASP A 196 -5.74 8.96 7.88
CA ASP A 196 -5.44 9.77 9.05
C ASP A 196 -6.46 9.58 10.20
N LEU A 197 -7.67 9.09 9.88
CA LEU A 197 -8.75 8.84 10.86
C LEU A 197 -8.62 7.50 11.59
N ILE A 198 -7.91 6.52 11.01
CA ILE A 198 -7.85 5.14 11.50
C ILE A 198 -6.43 4.74 11.87
N ALA A 199 -6.29 3.56 12.48
CA ALA A 199 -4.99 2.97 12.80
C ALA A 199 -5.03 1.44 12.59
N LEU A 200 -3.86 0.80 12.66
CA LEU A 200 -3.77 -0.67 12.72
C LEU A 200 -4.66 -1.20 13.85
N GLY A 201 -5.38 -2.29 13.59
CA GLY A 201 -6.34 -2.87 14.52
C GLY A 201 -7.74 -2.24 14.48
N THR A 202 -7.98 -1.19 13.65
CA THR A 202 -9.34 -0.68 13.43
C THR A 202 -10.24 -1.77 12.85
N ALA A 203 -11.42 -1.97 13.46
CA ALA A 203 -12.38 -2.96 12.99
C ALA A 203 -12.99 -2.56 11.64
N VAL A 204 -13.13 -3.54 10.74
CA VAL A 204 -13.76 -3.39 9.42
C VAL A 204 -14.87 -4.43 9.29
N VAL A 205 -16.10 -3.99 9.07
CA VAL A 205 -17.24 -4.85 8.80
C VAL A 205 -17.68 -4.63 7.36
N VAL A 206 -17.72 -5.72 6.58
CA VAL A 206 -18.19 -5.69 5.18
C VAL A 206 -19.54 -6.41 5.12
N LEU A 207 -20.56 -5.66 4.75
CA LEU A 207 -21.94 -6.12 4.59
C LEU A 207 -22.31 -6.22 3.10
N PRO A 208 -23.20 -7.16 2.73
CA PRO A 208 -23.72 -7.29 1.38
C PRO A 208 -24.31 -6.01 0.81
#